data_f49ee6850139116f65f763828b1f3faf
#
_entry.id   f49ee6850139116f65f763828b1f3faf
#
_cell.length_a   1.000
_cell.length_b   1.000
_cell.length_c   1.000
_cell.angle_alpha   90.00
_cell.angle_beta   90.00
_cell.angle_gamma   90.00
#
_symmetry.space_group_name_H-M   'P 1'
#
loop_
_entity.id
_entity.type
_entity.pdbx_description
1 polymer ?
#
loop_
_entity_poly.entity_id
_entity_poly.type
_entity_poly.pdbx_seq_one_letter_code
_entity_poly.pdbx_strand_id
1 'polypeptide(L)'
;MNAIKNITIGHTERLYKPVGYTMLANLVNIVPFCLSIEAIRIIFSAFDGSGQPLDTTRLWWIFGIMAVYMLVMALAERASYRANFRGAYEMSASGRLSLAEHLRKLSLGFLSKRDPGDLSSMLVTDFMMAETGISHHLPQLMGAIVMPVLAFASLVWIDWRMAVSMFAALPFALLVLWASTKAQRKLSGRQIQAKINAGNRLEEYLQGIRVMKAYNLIGDRFVRLRDAFAELRRACIRQEALLGPFVLLSITLVRAGLTMMVLCGTYLLLGGQLSILVFVLFLVVGSRVFDPLTSALTNFTEFRYFSIAGGRILSLMNEPEMKGERQSPAAGDIRFEHVSFAYQDKEVLHDINITLPKNSLTALVGPSGSGKSTVMKLCARFYDPQKGCIFFNGVPMNEINPESLMSHISMVFQDVYLFQDTIRNNIRFGKTDATEEEIIAAAKKACCHDFIMRLPKGYDTLVGEGGCTLSGGEKQRISIARAMLKDAQIILLDEATASLDPENEVEVQKAIDTLIKGRTVIAIAHRLKTIKGADQIIVLDNGRITEKGTHETLMQAKGLYAQLWNIQEQISGWKL
;
A
#
# COMPACT_ATOMS: atom_id res chain seq x y z
N MET A 1 9.73 -6.50 -20.37
CA MET A 1 10.67 -6.20 -19.26
C MET A 1 10.02 -5.38 -18.14
N ASN A 2 9.31 -4.29 -18.42
CA ASN A 2 8.65 -3.50 -17.37
C ASN A 2 7.57 -4.25 -16.56
N ALA A 3 6.79 -5.14 -17.20
CA ALA A 3 5.72 -5.87 -16.51
C ALA A 3 6.26 -6.87 -15.45
N ILE A 4 7.33 -7.58 -15.77
CA ILE A 4 7.97 -8.51 -14.81
C ILE A 4 8.63 -7.72 -13.67
N LYS A 5 9.32 -6.61 -13.98
CA LYS A 5 9.91 -5.72 -12.98
C LYS A 5 8.83 -5.19 -12.02
N ASN A 6 7.66 -4.83 -12.54
CA ASN A 6 6.55 -4.35 -11.70
C ASN A 6 6.02 -5.45 -10.78
N ILE A 7 5.73 -6.64 -11.32
CA ILE A 7 5.19 -7.76 -10.51
C ILE A 7 6.18 -8.16 -9.40
N THR A 8 7.49 -8.12 -9.69
CA THR A 8 8.54 -8.45 -8.70
C THR A 8 8.91 -7.29 -7.79
N ILE A 9 8.20 -6.19 -7.87
CA ILE A 9 8.47 -4.99 -7.06
C ILE A 9 9.94 -4.57 -7.16
N GLY A 10 10.51 -4.65 -8.38
CA GLY A 10 11.90 -4.32 -8.68
C GLY A 10 12.93 -5.45 -8.50
N HIS A 11 12.61 -6.52 -7.78
CA HIS A 11 13.52 -7.61 -7.41
C HIS A 11 13.49 -8.78 -8.40
N THR A 12 13.85 -8.55 -9.67
CA THR A 12 13.83 -9.59 -10.71
C THR A 12 14.80 -10.73 -10.45
N GLU A 13 15.88 -10.51 -9.70
CA GLU A 13 16.85 -11.51 -9.29
C GLU A 13 16.26 -12.66 -8.46
N ARG A 14 15.21 -12.40 -7.71
CA ARG A 14 14.52 -13.39 -6.87
C ARG A 14 13.72 -14.42 -7.69
N LEU A 15 13.51 -14.15 -8.99
CA LEU A 15 12.82 -15.07 -9.90
C LEU A 15 13.69 -16.21 -10.43
N TYR A 16 15.02 -16.11 -10.39
CA TYR A 16 15.88 -17.12 -11.03
C TYR A 16 15.66 -18.53 -10.49
N LYS A 17 15.51 -18.69 -9.18
CA LYS A 17 15.23 -20.00 -8.56
C LYS A 17 13.83 -20.51 -8.91
N PRO A 18 12.73 -19.77 -8.70
CA PRO A 18 11.38 -20.19 -9.11
C PRO A 18 11.30 -20.57 -10.58
N VAL A 19 11.84 -19.74 -11.48
CA VAL A 19 11.85 -19.99 -12.93
C VAL A 19 12.64 -21.25 -13.27
N GLY A 20 13.83 -21.42 -12.68
CA GLY A 20 14.66 -22.62 -12.92
C GLY A 20 13.96 -23.93 -12.50
N TYR A 21 13.36 -23.95 -11.30
CA TYR A 21 12.59 -25.12 -10.86
C TYR A 21 11.33 -25.38 -11.71
N THR A 22 10.65 -24.32 -12.14
CA THR A 22 9.49 -24.46 -13.04
C THR A 22 9.89 -24.98 -14.41
N MET A 23 10.98 -24.49 -14.97
CA MET A 23 11.52 -25.03 -16.23
C MET A 23 11.91 -26.50 -16.09
N LEU A 24 12.57 -26.87 -15.00
CA LEU A 24 12.92 -28.27 -14.72
C LEU A 24 11.67 -29.15 -14.60
N ALA A 25 10.66 -28.72 -13.87
CA ALA A 25 9.40 -29.45 -13.74
C ALA A 25 8.71 -29.62 -15.11
N ASN A 26 8.67 -28.57 -15.94
CA ASN A 26 8.12 -28.64 -17.28
C ASN A 26 8.89 -29.62 -18.19
N LEU A 27 10.23 -29.65 -18.10
CA LEU A 27 11.05 -30.63 -18.85
C LEU A 27 10.78 -32.07 -18.39
N VAL A 28 10.69 -32.28 -17.09
CA VAL A 28 10.36 -33.58 -16.51
C VAL A 28 8.98 -34.03 -16.99
N ASN A 29 8.00 -33.16 -17.11
CA ASN A 29 6.63 -33.47 -17.59
C ASN A 29 6.56 -33.94 -19.04
N ILE A 30 7.63 -33.86 -19.83
CA ILE A 30 7.69 -34.35 -21.22
C ILE A 30 7.90 -35.87 -21.28
N VAL A 31 8.63 -36.44 -20.31
CA VAL A 31 9.02 -37.88 -20.36
C VAL A 31 7.82 -38.84 -20.37
N PRO A 32 6.73 -38.66 -19.61
CA PRO A 32 5.54 -39.49 -19.73
C PRO A 32 4.93 -39.52 -21.14
N PHE A 33 5.00 -38.40 -21.85
CA PHE A 33 4.55 -38.37 -23.27
C PHE A 33 5.44 -39.23 -24.15
N CYS A 34 6.77 -39.17 -23.98
CA CYS A 34 7.69 -40.02 -24.72
C CYS A 34 7.45 -41.52 -24.45
N LEU A 35 7.24 -41.86 -23.17
CA LEU A 35 6.92 -43.25 -22.78
C LEU A 35 5.57 -43.72 -23.34
N SER A 36 4.56 -42.84 -23.34
CA SER A 36 3.25 -43.14 -23.93
C SER A 36 3.34 -43.37 -25.46
N ILE A 37 4.16 -42.59 -26.14
CA ILE A 37 4.45 -42.73 -27.56
C ILE A 37 5.08 -44.10 -27.84
N GLU A 38 6.08 -44.49 -27.05
CA GLU A 38 6.74 -45.81 -27.25
C GLU A 38 5.77 -46.97 -26.95
N ALA A 39 4.92 -46.85 -25.91
CA ALA A 39 3.87 -47.83 -25.63
C ALA A 39 2.87 -47.96 -26.81
N ILE A 40 2.43 -46.85 -27.39
CA ILE A 40 1.57 -46.83 -28.59
C ILE A 40 2.29 -47.50 -29.76
N ARG A 41 3.57 -47.24 -29.97
CA ARG A 41 4.38 -47.84 -31.02
C ARG A 41 4.43 -49.38 -30.91
N ILE A 42 4.67 -49.91 -29.71
CA ILE A 42 4.70 -51.34 -29.43
C ILE A 42 3.34 -51.99 -29.70
N ILE A 43 2.25 -51.32 -29.26
CA ILE A 43 0.89 -51.82 -29.51
C ILE A 43 0.60 -51.86 -31.04
N PHE A 44 0.88 -50.76 -31.74
CA PHE A 44 0.63 -50.70 -33.20
C PHE A 44 1.47 -51.68 -34.02
N SER A 45 2.72 -51.95 -33.60
CA SER A 45 3.56 -52.94 -34.30
C SER A 45 2.98 -54.36 -34.25
N ALA A 46 2.18 -54.70 -33.25
CA ALA A 46 1.50 -55.98 -33.16
C ALA A 46 0.27 -56.09 -34.11
N PHE A 47 -0.30 -54.95 -34.55
CA PHE A 47 -1.49 -54.90 -35.43
C PHE A 47 -1.16 -54.53 -36.87
N ASP A 48 0.11 -54.23 -37.19
CA ASP A 48 0.55 -53.75 -38.52
C ASP A 48 0.70 -54.91 -39.59
N GLY A 49 0.08 -56.03 -39.35
CA GLY A 49 0.11 -57.16 -40.28
C GLY A 49 1.47 -57.87 -40.36
N SER A 50 2.46 -57.48 -39.56
CA SER A 50 3.81 -58.08 -39.57
C SER A 50 3.88 -59.42 -38.83
N GLY A 51 2.77 -59.88 -38.25
CA GLY A 51 2.67 -61.17 -37.54
C GLY A 51 3.55 -61.29 -36.30
N GLN A 52 4.11 -60.16 -35.81
CA GLN A 52 4.91 -60.15 -34.59
C GLN A 52 3.98 -60.17 -33.36
N PRO A 53 4.25 -61.08 -32.38
CA PRO A 53 3.47 -61.08 -31.16
C PRO A 53 3.69 -59.77 -30.36
N LEU A 54 2.65 -59.32 -29.65
CA LEU A 54 2.73 -58.14 -28.78
C LEU A 54 3.86 -58.35 -27.76
N ASP A 55 4.82 -57.43 -27.73
CA ASP A 55 5.93 -57.46 -26.75
C ASP A 55 5.44 -56.98 -25.38
N THR A 56 4.75 -57.88 -24.67
CA THR A 56 4.23 -57.61 -23.33
C THR A 56 5.33 -57.32 -22.33
N THR A 57 6.54 -57.86 -22.51
CA THR A 57 7.69 -57.62 -21.62
C THR A 57 8.12 -56.17 -21.68
N ARG A 58 8.24 -55.57 -22.85
CA ARG A 58 8.56 -54.15 -23.01
C ARG A 58 7.46 -53.24 -22.45
N LEU A 59 6.18 -53.60 -22.65
CA LEU A 59 5.08 -52.84 -22.05
C LEU A 59 5.14 -52.82 -20.53
N TRP A 60 5.44 -53.96 -19.90
CA TRP A 60 5.62 -53.99 -18.43
C TRP A 60 6.83 -53.16 -17.98
N TRP A 61 7.91 -53.13 -18.73
CA TRP A 61 9.05 -52.24 -18.44
C TRP A 61 8.66 -50.77 -18.54
N ILE A 62 7.94 -50.35 -19.59
CA ILE A 62 7.45 -48.98 -19.73
C ILE A 62 6.53 -48.62 -18.58
N PHE A 63 5.62 -49.54 -18.18
CA PHE A 63 4.75 -49.32 -17.03
C PHE A 63 5.55 -49.14 -15.71
N GLY A 64 6.54 -49.99 -15.47
CA GLY A 64 7.42 -49.87 -14.30
C GLY A 64 8.22 -48.57 -14.28
N ILE A 65 8.81 -48.20 -15.44
CA ILE A 65 9.51 -46.91 -15.58
C ILE A 65 8.57 -45.74 -15.32
N MET A 66 7.35 -45.77 -15.89
CA MET A 66 6.35 -44.73 -15.70
C MET A 66 5.93 -44.60 -14.23
N ALA A 67 5.76 -45.72 -13.51
CA ALA A 67 5.44 -45.70 -12.08
C ALA A 67 6.55 -45.07 -11.24
N VAL A 68 7.82 -45.42 -11.50
CA VAL A 68 8.98 -44.78 -10.84
C VAL A 68 9.08 -43.32 -11.23
N TYR A 69 8.85 -43.00 -12.49
CA TYR A 69 8.94 -41.62 -12.98
C TYR A 69 7.85 -40.71 -12.42
N MET A 70 6.67 -41.22 -12.08
CA MET A 70 5.64 -40.45 -11.36
C MET A 70 6.16 -39.90 -10.04
N LEU A 71 7.04 -40.64 -9.33
CA LEU A 71 7.67 -40.15 -8.12
C LEU A 71 8.64 -38.99 -8.44
N VAL A 72 9.42 -39.09 -9.52
CA VAL A 72 10.33 -38.03 -9.98
C VAL A 72 9.53 -36.76 -10.33
N MET A 73 8.41 -36.92 -11.06
CA MET A 73 7.50 -35.83 -11.36
C MET A 73 6.96 -35.16 -10.09
N ALA A 74 6.47 -35.96 -9.14
CA ALA A 74 5.94 -35.42 -7.88
C ALA A 74 7.01 -34.65 -7.09
N LEU A 75 8.26 -35.11 -7.09
CA LEU A 75 9.38 -34.42 -6.45
C LEU A 75 9.74 -33.11 -7.19
N ALA A 76 9.77 -33.12 -8.52
CA ALA A 76 10.06 -31.93 -9.34
C ALA A 76 8.94 -30.88 -9.17
N GLU A 77 7.67 -31.29 -9.24
CA GLU A 77 6.52 -30.42 -9.03
C GLU A 77 6.51 -29.85 -7.59
N ARG A 78 6.81 -30.68 -6.58
CA ARG A 78 6.93 -30.22 -5.20
C ARG A 78 8.05 -29.19 -5.04
N ALA A 79 9.19 -29.38 -5.71
CA ALA A 79 10.30 -28.42 -5.66
C ALA A 79 9.93 -27.10 -6.35
N SER A 80 9.30 -27.17 -7.53
CA SER A 80 8.78 -26.02 -8.26
C SER A 80 7.72 -25.26 -7.44
N TYR A 81 6.73 -25.98 -6.91
CA TYR A 81 5.69 -25.40 -6.07
C TYR A 81 6.28 -24.66 -4.85
N ARG A 82 7.18 -25.32 -4.10
CA ARG A 82 7.83 -24.70 -2.96
C ARG A 82 8.62 -23.45 -3.34
N ALA A 83 9.37 -23.49 -4.43
CA ALA A 83 10.16 -22.35 -4.89
C ALA A 83 9.27 -21.15 -5.27
N ASN A 84 8.18 -21.41 -6.01
CA ASN A 84 7.24 -20.37 -6.45
C ASN A 84 6.48 -19.75 -5.28
N PHE A 85 5.86 -20.57 -4.43
CA PHE A 85 5.04 -20.07 -3.32
C PHE A 85 5.88 -19.44 -2.22
N ARG A 86 6.92 -20.16 -1.74
CA ARG A 86 7.78 -19.61 -0.69
C ARG A 86 8.48 -18.34 -1.14
N GLY A 87 8.98 -18.31 -2.38
CA GLY A 87 9.61 -17.13 -2.95
C GLY A 87 8.67 -15.94 -3.06
N ALA A 88 7.41 -16.16 -3.50
CA ALA A 88 6.40 -15.12 -3.59
C ALA A 88 6.02 -14.55 -2.22
N TYR A 89 5.75 -15.42 -1.23
CA TYR A 89 5.36 -14.98 0.12
C TYR A 89 6.48 -14.28 0.88
N GLU A 90 7.72 -14.80 0.82
CA GLU A 90 8.88 -14.15 1.44
C GLU A 90 9.16 -12.78 0.81
N MET A 91 9.02 -12.65 -0.51
CA MET A 91 9.18 -11.38 -1.20
C MET A 91 8.09 -10.39 -0.80
N SER A 92 6.86 -10.83 -0.74
CA SER A 92 5.73 -9.99 -0.36
C SER A 92 5.83 -9.54 1.10
N ALA A 93 6.14 -10.43 2.03
CA ALA A 93 6.32 -10.08 3.44
C ALA A 93 7.44 -9.04 3.62
N SER A 94 8.61 -9.28 3.01
CA SER A 94 9.72 -8.32 3.06
C SER A 94 9.39 -7.00 2.37
N GLY A 95 8.65 -7.04 1.26
CA GLY A 95 8.21 -5.86 0.53
C GLY A 95 7.23 -5.01 1.32
N ARG A 96 6.25 -5.62 2.00
CA ARG A 96 5.30 -4.92 2.89
C ARG A 96 6.03 -4.20 4.02
N LEU A 97 6.99 -4.88 4.68
CA LEU A 97 7.80 -4.26 5.73
C LEU A 97 8.64 -3.10 5.19
N SER A 98 9.28 -3.29 4.03
CA SER A 98 10.06 -2.23 3.38
C SER A 98 9.21 -1.04 2.99
N LEU A 99 7.98 -1.26 2.48
CA LEU A 99 7.05 -0.18 2.15
C LEU A 99 6.57 0.54 3.41
N ALA A 100 6.24 -0.18 4.49
CA ALA A 100 5.84 0.42 5.76
C ALA A 100 6.97 1.30 6.34
N GLU A 101 8.21 0.81 6.28
CA GLU A 101 9.38 1.57 6.70
C GLU A 101 9.65 2.79 5.82
N HIS A 102 9.47 2.65 4.50
CA HIS A 102 9.56 3.78 3.57
C HIS A 102 8.51 4.84 3.84
N LEU A 103 7.24 4.43 4.07
CA LEU A 103 6.15 5.35 4.44
C LEU A 103 6.49 6.16 5.69
N ARG A 104 7.13 5.54 6.69
CA ARG A 104 7.56 6.22 7.92
C ARG A 104 8.56 7.35 7.65
N LYS A 105 9.38 7.23 6.60
CA LYS A 105 10.40 8.21 6.21
C LYS A 105 9.90 9.29 5.26
N LEU A 106 8.70 9.15 4.72
CA LEU A 106 8.09 10.16 3.86
C LEU A 106 7.62 11.37 4.68
N SER A 107 7.55 12.53 4.04
CA SER A 107 7.00 13.72 4.69
C SER A 107 5.52 13.53 5.01
N LEU A 108 5.07 14.07 6.16
CA LEU A 108 3.65 14.09 6.49
C LEU A 108 2.84 14.84 5.42
N GLY A 109 3.48 15.78 4.72
CA GLY A 109 2.90 16.50 3.60
C GLY A 109 2.52 15.61 2.42
N PHE A 110 3.33 14.61 2.13
CA PHE A 110 2.99 13.60 1.13
C PHE A 110 1.85 12.70 1.63
N LEU A 111 1.97 12.20 2.86
CA LEU A 111 0.98 11.28 3.44
C LEU A 111 -0.40 11.91 3.58
N SER A 112 -0.48 13.20 3.96
CA SER A 112 -1.75 13.91 4.12
C SER A 112 -2.49 14.19 2.79
N LYS A 113 -1.81 14.07 1.65
CA LYS A 113 -2.42 14.16 0.30
C LYS A 113 -2.96 12.83 -0.20
N ARG A 114 -2.57 11.73 0.43
CA ARG A 114 -2.99 10.38 0.07
C ARG A 114 -4.14 9.93 0.95
N ASP A 115 -5.05 9.21 0.35
CA ASP A 115 -6.12 8.54 1.06
C ASP A 115 -5.53 7.37 1.88
N PRO A 116 -5.72 7.29 3.20
CA PRO A 116 -5.28 6.17 4.03
C PRO A 116 -5.83 4.82 3.54
N GLY A 117 -7.05 4.79 2.98
CA GLY A 117 -7.66 3.62 2.37
C GLY A 117 -6.88 3.14 1.14
N ASP A 118 -6.38 4.07 0.31
CA ASP A 118 -5.53 3.73 -0.85
C ASP A 118 -4.20 3.12 -0.39
N LEU A 119 -3.55 3.68 0.63
CA LEU A 119 -2.31 3.14 1.20
C LEU A 119 -2.52 1.76 1.83
N SER A 120 -3.61 1.56 2.57
CA SER A 120 -4.00 0.27 3.13
C SER A 120 -4.26 -0.76 2.02
N SER A 121 -4.98 -0.37 0.96
CA SER A 121 -5.23 -1.21 -0.21
C SER A 121 -3.92 -1.63 -0.91
N MET A 122 -2.93 -0.73 -1.01
CA MET A 122 -1.62 -1.08 -1.55
C MET A 122 -0.92 -2.15 -0.69
N LEU A 123 -0.87 -1.96 0.63
CA LEU A 123 -0.20 -2.87 1.55
C LEU A 123 -0.85 -4.26 1.61
N VAL A 124 -2.18 -4.35 1.45
CA VAL A 124 -2.92 -5.61 1.56
C VAL A 124 -3.20 -6.19 0.17
N THR A 125 -3.95 -5.45 -0.66
CA THR A 125 -4.50 -5.98 -1.91
C THR A 125 -3.47 -6.01 -3.04
N ASP A 126 -2.71 -4.92 -3.26
CA ASP A 126 -1.75 -4.86 -4.37
C ASP A 126 -0.59 -5.84 -4.16
N PHE A 127 -0.11 -6.01 -2.91
CA PHE A 127 0.87 -7.05 -2.59
C PHE A 127 0.31 -8.47 -2.78
N MET A 128 -0.94 -8.74 -2.38
CA MET A 128 -1.57 -10.03 -2.63
C MET A 128 -1.68 -10.34 -4.13
N MET A 129 -1.96 -9.32 -4.95
CA MET A 129 -1.95 -9.46 -6.41
C MET A 129 -0.56 -9.79 -6.95
N ALA A 130 0.49 -9.12 -6.46
CA ALA A 130 1.87 -9.43 -6.83
C ALA A 130 2.26 -10.86 -6.43
N GLU A 131 1.88 -11.32 -5.22
CA GLU A 131 2.05 -12.70 -4.75
C GLU A 131 1.42 -13.70 -5.73
N THR A 132 0.15 -13.49 -6.07
CA THR A 132 -0.60 -14.36 -7.00
C THR A 132 0.03 -14.36 -8.39
N GLY A 133 0.48 -13.19 -8.86
CA GLY A 133 1.18 -13.05 -10.13
C GLY A 133 2.46 -13.89 -10.20
N ILE A 134 3.23 -13.95 -9.12
CA ILE A 134 4.49 -14.71 -9.06
C ILE A 134 4.25 -16.19 -8.78
N SER A 135 3.38 -16.51 -7.82
CA SER A 135 3.19 -17.91 -7.38
C SER A 135 2.43 -18.76 -8.41
N HIS A 136 1.44 -18.19 -9.08
CA HIS A 136 0.57 -18.93 -9.99
C HIS A 136 0.79 -18.58 -11.47
N HIS A 137 0.77 -17.29 -11.84
CA HIS A 137 0.70 -16.90 -13.24
C HIS A 137 2.06 -16.92 -13.94
N LEU A 138 3.14 -16.63 -13.24
CA LEU A 138 4.49 -16.71 -13.82
C LEU A 138 4.87 -18.14 -14.22
N PRO A 139 4.64 -19.19 -13.38
CA PRO A 139 4.84 -20.59 -13.79
C PRO A 139 4.00 -20.99 -15.00
N GLN A 140 2.73 -20.56 -15.06
CA GLN A 140 1.87 -20.84 -16.21
C GLN A 140 2.38 -20.19 -17.50
N LEU A 141 2.87 -18.94 -17.44
CA LEU A 141 3.49 -18.28 -18.59
C LEU A 141 4.75 -19.01 -19.07
N MET A 142 5.58 -19.49 -18.13
CA MET A 142 6.76 -20.28 -18.47
C MET A 142 6.38 -21.58 -19.17
N GLY A 143 5.38 -22.31 -18.66
CA GLY A 143 4.85 -23.50 -19.28
C GLY A 143 4.27 -23.23 -20.67
N ALA A 144 3.55 -22.11 -20.81
CA ALA A 144 2.95 -21.70 -22.09
C ALA A 144 3.99 -21.40 -23.19
N ILE A 145 5.21 -21.03 -22.83
CA ILE A 145 6.30 -20.77 -23.78
C ILE A 145 7.13 -22.03 -24.02
N VAL A 146 7.56 -22.69 -22.95
CA VAL A 146 8.52 -23.79 -22.99
C VAL A 146 7.89 -25.03 -23.67
N MET A 147 6.68 -25.43 -23.27
CA MET A 147 6.05 -26.67 -23.76
C MET A 147 5.77 -26.64 -25.25
N PRO A 148 5.13 -25.64 -25.86
CA PRO A 148 4.91 -25.58 -27.30
C PRO A 148 6.22 -25.52 -28.12
N VAL A 149 7.24 -24.80 -27.62
CA VAL A 149 8.54 -24.69 -28.31
C VAL A 149 9.24 -26.05 -28.35
N LEU A 150 9.30 -26.75 -27.21
CA LEU A 150 9.91 -28.08 -27.16
C LEU A 150 9.12 -29.11 -27.98
N ALA A 151 7.78 -29.07 -27.92
CA ALA A 151 6.92 -29.94 -28.72
C ALA A 151 7.12 -29.67 -30.22
N PHE A 152 7.16 -28.41 -30.65
CA PHE A 152 7.43 -28.08 -32.06
C PHE A 152 8.79 -28.60 -32.49
N ALA A 153 9.86 -28.34 -31.71
CA ALA A 153 11.21 -28.81 -32.04
C ALA A 153 11.28 -30.34 -32.17
N SER A 154 10.64 -31.08 -31.23
CA SER A 154 10.62 -32.57 -31.31
C SER A 154 9.76 -33.10 -32.44
N LEU A 155 8.59 -32.50 -32.68
CA LEU A 155 7.67 -32.95 -33.72
C LEU A 155 8.18 -32.68 -35.16
N VAL A 156 8.92 -31.61 -35.39
CA VAL A 156 9.56 -31.29 -36.67
C VAL A 156 10.51 -32.41 -37.13
N TRP A 157 11.21 -33.07 -36.21
CA TRP A 157 12.09 -34.19 -36.51
C TRP A 157 11.33 -35.45 -36.92
N ILE A 158 10.08 -35.61 -36.52
CA ILE A 158 9.24 -36.76 -36.87
C ILE A 158 8.58 -36.56 -38.23
N ASP A 159 7.82 -35.48 -38.39
CA ASP A 159 7.27 -35.04 -39.67
C ASP A 159 7.04 -33.50 -39.63
N TRP A 160 7.84 -32.77 -40.39
CA TRP A 160 7.81 -31.30 -40.41
C TRP A 160 6.49 -30.76 -40.99
N ARG A 161 5.82 -31.49 -41.91
CA ARG A 161 4.56 -31.05 -42.54
C ARG A 161 3.43 -31.03 -41.51
N MET A 162 3.36 -32.09 -40.72
CA MET A 162 2.42 -32.21 -39.61
C MET A 162 2.68 -31.14 -38.52
N ALA A 163 3.94 -30.98 -38.14
CA ALA A 163 4.33 -29.99 -37.14
C ALA A 163 4.00 -28.57 -37.58
N VAL A 164 4.35 -28.20 -38.82
CA VAL A 164 4.03 -26.87 -39.37
C VAL A 164 2.52 -26.65 -39.45
N SER A 165 1.74 -27.62 -39.91
CA SER A 165 0.28 -27.50 -39.99
C SER A 165 -0.36 -27.31 -38.61
N MET A 166 0.16 -27.99 -37.59
CA MET A 166 -0.30 -27.87 -36.19
C MET A 166 -0.06 -26.49 -35.57
N PHE A 167 1.09 -25.89 -35.86
CA PHE A 167 1.47 -24.60 -35.29
C PHE A 167 1.18 -23.40 -36.20
N ALA A 168 0.68 -23.62 -37.44
CA ALA A 168 0.44 -22.56 -38.42
C ALA A 168 -0.52 -21.46 -37.95
N ALA A 169 -1.50 -21.78 -37.11
CA ALA A 169 -2.47 -20.82 -36.60
C ALA A 169 -1.94 -20.01 -35.41
N LEU A 170 -0.85 -20.43 -34.75
CA LEU A 170 -0.31 -19.77 -33.55
C LEU A 170 0.15 -18.33 -33.81
N PRO A 171 0.88 -17.97 -34.87
CA PRO A 171 1.25 -16.59 -35.17
C PRO A 171 0.03 -15.68 -35.31
N PHE A 172 -1.06 -16.15 -35.91
CA PHE A 172 -2.31 -15.40 -36.06
C PHE A 172 -3.00 -15.18 -34.72
N ALA A 173 -3.02 -16.18 -33.83
CA ALA A 173 -3.53 -16.05 -32.47
C ALA A 173 -2.76 -14.99 -31.68
N LEU A 174 -1.43 -15.00 -31.77
CA LEU A 174 -0.57 -14.00 -31.11
C LEU A 174 -0.77 -12.59 -31.70
N LEU A 175 -0.98 -12.49 -33.01
CA LEU A 175 -1.26 -11.20 -33.68
C LEU A 175 -2.60 -10.61 -33.20
N VAL A 176 -3.66 -11.43 -33.07
CA VAL A 176 -4.96 -11.00 -32.54
C VAL A 176 -4.80 -10.46 -31.12
N LEU A 177 -4.06 -11.15 -30.26
CA LEU A 177 -3.77 -10.68 -28.91
C LEU A 177 -2.98 -9.37 -28.91
N TRP A 178 -1.95 -9.30 -29.73
CA TRP A 178 -1.14 -8.08 -29.84
C TRP A 178 -1.99 -6.89 -30.29
N ALA A 179 -2.87 -7.07 -31.27
CA ALA A 179 -3.79 -6.05 -31.74
C ALA A 179 -4.76 -5.57 -30.64
N SER A 180 -5.20 -6.49 -29.74
CA SER A 180 -6.10 -6.16 -28.63
C SER A 180 -5.42 -5.33 -27.51
N THR A 181 -4.08 -5.30 -27.45
CA THR A 181 -3.34 -4.74 -26.30
C THR A 181 -3.63 -3.27 -26.01
N LYS A 182 -3.84 -2.44 -27.05
CA LYS A 182 -4.16 -1.00 -26.88
C LYS A 182 -5.55 -0.80 -26.27
N ALA A 183 -6.54 -1.55 -26.78
CA ALA A 183 -7.91 -1.52 -26.26
C ALA A 183 -7.95 -2.02 -24.80
N GLN A 184 -7.26 -3.12 -24.54
CA GLN A 184 -7.14 -3.69 -23.20
C GLN A 184 -6.57 -2.70 -22.19
N ARG A 185 -5.46 -2.00 -22.52
CA ARG A 185 -4.87 -0.99 -21.61
C ARG A 185 -5.88 0.11 -21.25
N LYS A 186 -6.65 0.60 -22.23
CA LYS A 186 -7.64 1.66 -22.02
C LYS A 186 -8.84 1.17 -21.18
N LEU A 187 -9.33 -0.03 -21.47
CA LEU A 187 -10.50 -0.59 -20.79
C LEU A 187 -10.18 -1.02 -19.35
N SER A 188 -9.06 -1.70 -19.13
CA SER A 188 -8.61 -2.08 -17.79
C SER A 188 -8.32 -0.85 -16.91
N GLY A 189 -7.72 0.20 -17.47
CA GLY A 189 -7.53 1.46 -16.74
C GLY A 189 -8.85 2.09 -16.29
N ARG A 190 -9.86 2.09 -17.15
CA ARG A 190 -11.21 2.61 -16.79
C ARG A 190 -11.90 1.76 -15.73
N GLN A 191 -11.79 0.44 -15.82
CA GLN A 191 -12.36 -0.47 -14.83
C GLN A 191 -11.72 -0.27 -13.45
N ILE A 192 -10.38 -0.16 -13.40
CA ILE A 192 -9.65 0.09 -12.15
C ILE A 192 -10.09 1.43 -11.55
N GLN A 193 -10.19 2.48 -12.36
CA GLN A 193 -10.64 3.79 -11.88
C GLN A 193 -12.08 3.77 -11.36
N ALA A 194 -12.98 3.07 -12.04
CA ALA A 194 -14.36 2.88 -11.59
C ALA A 194 -14.43 2.07 -10.28
N LYS A 195 -13.55 1.07 -10.11
CA LYS A 195 -13.44 0.29 -8.88
C LYS A 195 -12.99 1.15 -7.70
N ILE A 196 -11.95 1.98 -7.90
CA ILE A 196 -11.46 2.92 -6.88
C ILE A 196 -12.55 3.91 -6.51
N ASN A 197 -13.23 4.52 -7.50
CA ASN A 197 -14.32 5.46 -7.24
C ASN A 197 -15.47 4.81 -6.44
N ALA A 198 -15.87 3.58 -6.81
CA ALA A 198 -16.90 2.85 -6.06
C ALA A 198 -16.47 2.54 -4.63
N GLY A 199 -15.21 2.18 -4.40
CA GLY A 199 -14.62 1.97 -3.07
C GLY A 199 -14.67 3.23 -2.20
N ASN A 200 -14.20 4.37 -2.74
CA ASN A 200 -14.20 5.65 -2.04
C ASN A 200 -15.65 6.11 -1.69
N ARG A 201 -16.62 5.88 -2.60
CA ARG A 201 -18.03 6.21 -2.32
C ARG A 201 -18.65 5.30 -1.27
N LEU A 202 -18.24 4.04 -1.22
CA LEU A 202 -18.67 3.11 -0.17
C LEU A 202 -18.10 3.54 1.19
N GLU A 203 -16.85 3.94 1.24
CA GLU A 203 -16.21 4.45 2.46
C GLU A 203 -16.90 5.74 2.96
N GLU A 204 -17.13 6.72 2.05
CA GLU A 204 -17.91 7.93 2.36
C GLU A 204 -19.30 7.59 2.93
N TYR A 205 -19.96 6.58 2.35
CA TYR A 205 -21.25 6.09 2.84
C TYR A 205 -21.16 5.52 4.25
N LEU A 206 -20.16 4.67 4.53
CA LEU A 206 -19.99 4.05 5.84
C LEU A 206 -19.62 5.06 6.91
N GLN A 207 -18.73 6.01 6.63
CA GLN A 207 -18.37 7.08 7.54
C GLN A 207 -19.54 8.02 7.82
N GLY A 208 -20.32 8.33 6.79
CA GLY A 208 -21.52 9.19 6.87
C GLY A 208 -22.81 8.51 7.30
N ILE A 209 -22.79 7.20 7.65
CA ILE A 209 -24.02 6.40 7.86
C ILE A 209 -24.94 6.98 8.95
N ARG A 210 -24.36 7.58 10.00
CA ARG A 210 -25.13 8.23 11.09
C ARG A 210 -25.92 9.42 10.57
N VAL A 211 -25.29 10.27 9.76
CA VAL A 211 -25.94 11.44 9.12
C VAL A 211 -27.01 10.96 8.16
N MET A 212 -26.70 9.96 7.33
CA MET A 212 -27.65 9.39 6.39
C MET A 212 -28.88 8.82 7.07
N LYS A 213 -28.72 8.12 8.20
CA LYS A 213 -29.85 7.65 9.00
C LYS A 213 -30.68 8.80 9.56
N ALA A 214 -30.03 9.84 10.11
CA ALA A 214 -30.71 11.01 10.67
C ALA A 214 -31.59 11.74 9.64
N TYR A 215 -31.14 11.81 8.38
CA TYR A 215 -31.88 12.46 7.29
C TYR A 215 -32.66 11.48 6.39
N ASN A 216 -32.74 10.20 6.77
CA ASN A 216 -33.44 9.16 6.02
C ASN A 216 -32.95 9.03 4.54
N LEU A 217 -31.64 9.12 4.33
CA LEU A 217 -30.98 9.04 3.02
C LEU A 217 -30.40 7.65 2.71
N ILE A 218 -30.97 6.60 3.32
CA ILE A 218 -30.52 5.21 3.18
C ILE A 218 -31.15 4.56 1.94
N GLY A 219 -30.42 3.62 1.34
CA GLY A 219 -30.89 2.86 0.16
C GLY A 219 -30.86 3.68 -1.12
N ASP A 220 -31.95 3.65 -1.88
CA ASP A 220 -32.05 4.30 -3.21
C ASP A 220 -31.88 5.82 -3.19
N ARG A 221 -32.00 6.44 -2.04
CA ARG A 221 -31.79 7.89 -1.89
C ARG A 221 -30.34 8.31 -1.95
N PHE A 222 -29.38 7.38 -1.75
CA PHE A 222 -27.95 7.68 -1.92
C PHE A 222 -27.51 7.46 -3.37
N VAL A 223 -27.91 8.38 -4.23
CA VAL A 223 -27.70 8.32 -5.70
C VAL A 223 -26.22 8.18 -6.05
N ARG A 224 -25.32 8.88 -5.36
CA ARG A 224 -23.87 8.86 -5.66
C ARG A 224 -23.25 7.48 -5.56
N LEU A 225 -23.57 6.71 -4.51
CA LEU A 225 -23.07 5.34 -4.33
C LEU A 225 -23.65 4.41 -5.41
N ARG A 226 -24.96 4.51 -5.65
CA ARG A 226 -25.64 3.74 -6.69
C ARG A 226 -25.03 3.99 -8.06
N ASP A 227 -24.79 5.25 -8.40
CA ASP A 227 -24.23 5.63 -9.70
C ASP A 227 -22.79 5.16 -9.86
N ALA A 228 -21.96 5.19 -8.79
CA ALA A 228 -20.59 4.65 -8.79
C ALA A 228 -20.59 3.12 -9.01
N PHE A 229 -21.48 2.37 -8.36
CA PHE A 229 -21.63 0.94 -8.62
C PHE A 229 -22.18 0.65 -10.02
N ALA A 230 -23.10 1.47 -10.52
CA ALA A 230 -23.61 1.35 -11.88
C ALA A 230 -22.52 1.63 -12.92
N GLU A 231 -21.62 2.59 -12.65
CA GLU A 231 -20.45 2.87 -13.49
C GLU A 231 -19.46 1.71 -13.48
N LEU A 232 -19.14 1.17 -12.30
CA LEU A 232 -18.27 -0.01 -12.16
C LEU A 232 -18.85 -1.19 -12.95
N ARG A 233 -20.14 -1.50 -12.78
CA ARG A 233 -20.82 -2.56 -13.53
C ARG A 233 -20.69 -2.34 -15.03
N ARG A 234 -20.96 -1.13 -15.52
CA ARG A 234 -20.83 -0.79 -16.96
C ARG A 234 -19.40 -0.93 -17.46
N ALA A 235 -18.40 -0.54 -16.64
CA ALA A 235 -16.99 -0.68 -16.98
C ALA A 235 -16.57 -2.15 -17.08
N CYS A 236 -17.00 -3.01 -16.12
CA CYS A 236 -16.76 -4.45 -16.16
C CYS A 236 -17.41 -5.10 -17.37
N ILE A 237 -18.70 -4.87 -17.60
CA ILE A 237 -19.42 -5.43 -18.76
C ILE A 237 -18.74 -5.00 -20.08
N ARG A 238 -18.38 -3.72 -20.22
CA ARG A 238 -17.72 -3.22 -21.43
C ARG A 238 -16.35 -3.84 -21.62
N GLN A 239 -15.58 -4.07 -20.57
CA GLN A 239 -14.29 -4.77 -20.65
C GLN A 239 -14.48 -6.19 -21.17
N GLU A 240 -15.35 -6.97 -20.53
CA GLU A 240 -15.59 -8.38 -20.93
C GLU A 240 -16.17 -8.47 -22.34
N ALA A 241 -17.16 -7.65 -22.66
CA ALA A 241 -17.81 -7.68 -23.98
C ALA A 241 -16.87 -7.30 -25.13
N LEU A 242 -15.91 -6.42 -24.90
CA LEU A 242 -14.98 -5.97 -25.94
C LEU A 242 -13.70 -6.82 -26.01
N LEU A 243 -13.19 -7.32 -24.86
CA LEU A 243 -11.95 -8.08 -24.82
C LEU A 243 -12.19 -9.60 -24.94
N GLY A 244 -13.28 -10.10 -24.38
CA GLY A 244 -13.64 -11.52 -24.45
C GLY A 244 -13.57 -12.11 -25.86
N PRO A 245 -14.17 -11.49 -26.88
CA PRO A 245 -14.10 -11.97 -28.26
C PRO A 245 -12.67 -12.13 -28.81
N PHE A 246 -11.74 -11.22 -28.46
CA PHE A 246 -10.33 -11.35 -28.89
C PHE A 246 -9.64 -12.55 -28.24
N VAL A 247 -9.89 -12.77 -26.94
CA VAL A 247 -9.35 -13.92 -26.23
C VAL A 247 -9.93 -15.22 -26.78
N LEU A 248 -11.26 -15.29 -26.94
CA LEU A 248 -11.94 -16.45 -27.51
C LEU A 248 -11.47 -16.75 -28.94
N LEU A 249 -11.33 -15.72 -29.79
CA LEU A 249 -10.80 -15.87 -31.15
C LEU A 249 -9.37 -16.43 -31.13
N SER A 250 -8.51 -15.90 -30.23
CA SER A 250 -7.15 -16.39 -30.09
C SER A 250 -7.10 -17.86 -29.65
N ILE A 251 -7.94 -18.25 -28.68
CA ILE A 251 -8.06 -19.65 -28.25
C ILE A 251 -8.58 -20.54 -29.38
N THR A 252 -9.59 -20.05 -30.10
CA THR A 252 -10.15 -20.79 -31.26
C THR A 252 -9.11 -20.98 -32.37
N LEU A 253 -8.30 -19.95 -32.65
CA LEU A 253 -7.20 -20.06 -33.62
C LEU A 253 -6.14 -21.07 -33.18
N VAL A 254 -5.74 -21.05 -31.89
CA VAL A 254 -4.81 -22.06 -31.37
C VAL A 254 -5.36 -23.47 -31.54
N ARG A 255 -6.64 -23.69 -31.21
CA ARG A 255 -7.30 -25.01 -31.38
C ARG A 255 -7.52 -25.36 -32.83
N ALA A 256 -7.70 -24.40 -33.74
CA ALA A 256 -7.78 -24.65 -35.17
C ALA A 256 -6.49 -25.28 -35.74
N GLY A 257 -5.33 -25.07 -35.11
CA GLY A 257 -4.09 -25.77 -35.45
C GLY A 257 -4.21 -27.27 -35.34
N LEU A 258 -4.93 -27.81 -34.33
CA LEU A 258 -5.22 -29.24 -34.24
C LEU A 258 -6.09 -29.72 -35.42
N THR A 259 -7.11 -28.95 -35.78
CA THR A 259 -7.97 -29.27 -36.93
C THR A 259 -7.18 -29.26 -38.24
N MET A 260 -6.31 -28.27 -38.45
CA MET A 260 -5.44 -28.20 -39.63
C MET A 260 -4.47 -29.39 -39.70
N MET A 261 -3.90 -29.78 -38.56
CA MET A 261 -3.04 -30.94 -38.43
C MET A 261 -3.79 -32.24 -38.79
N VAL A 262 -5.04 -32.40 -38.30
CA VAL A 262 -5.88 -33.58 -38.63
C VAL A 262 -6.16 -33.63 -40.14
N LEU A 263 -6.55 -32.52 -40.76
CA LEU A 263 -6.81 -32.45 -42.21
C LEU A 263 -5.55 -32.75 -43.01
N CYS A 264 -4.42 -32.12 -42.67
CA CYS A 264 -3.14 -32.39 -43.33
C CYS A 264 -2.71 -33.85 -43.16
N GLY A 265 -2.82 -34.37 -41.93
CA GLY A 265 -2.45 -35.77 -41.63
C GLY A 265 -3.33 -36.77 -42.32
N THR A 266 -4.63 -36.54 -42.41
CA THR A 266 -5.55 -37.40 -43.18
C THR A 266 -5.19 -37.41 -44.66
N TYR A 267 -4.90 -36.25 -45.25
CA TYR A 267 -4.46 -36.13 -46.64
C TYR A 267 -3.15 -36.92 -46.90
N LEU A 268 -2.15 -36.75 -46.03
CA LEU A 268 -0.87 -37.45 -46.15
C LEU A 268 -1.00 -38.97 -45.92
N LEU A 269 -1.89 -39.39 -45.01
CA LEU A 269 -2.17 -40.79 -44.71
C LEU A 269 -2.83 -41.48 -45.91
N LEU A 270 -3.85 -40.88 -46.53
CA LEU A 270 -4.53 -41.40 -47.72
C LEU A 270 -3.59 -41.45 -48.94
N GLY A 271 -2.64 -40.51 -49.01
CA GLY A 271 -1.59 -40.50 -50.03
C GLY A 271 -0.44 -41.50 -49.78
N GLY A 272 -0.50 -42.31 -48.71
CA GLY A 272 0.54 -43.27 -48.35
C GLY A 272 1.88 -42.63 -47.90
N GLN A 273 1.89 -41.33 -47.62
CA GLN A 273 3.10 -40.57 -47.27
C GLN A 273 3.32 -40.46 -45.76
N LEU A 274 2.39 -40.92 -44.94
CA LEU A 274 2.42 -40.89 -43.48
C LEU A 274 1.97 -42.24 -42.93
N SER A 275 2.65 -42.74 -41.90
CA SER A 275 2.20 -43.93 -41.19
C SER A 275 1.07 -43.61 -40.20
N ILE A 276 0.17 -44.56 -39.98
CA ILE A 276 -0.92 -44.44 -38.99
C ILE A 276 -0.36 -44.14 -37.61
N LEU A 277 0.78 -44.74 -37.24
CA LEU A 277 1.44 -44.56 -35.97
C LEU A 277 1.82 -43.10 -35.76
N VAL A 278 2.46 -42.47 -36.77
CA VAL A 278 2.86 -41.04 -36.68
C VAL A 278 1.63 -40.15 -36.59
N PHE A 279 0.57 -40.44 -37.31
CA PHE A 279 -0.68 -39.68 -37.24
C PHE A 279 -1.30 -39.72 -35.83
N VAL A 280 -1.40 -40.93 -35.24
CA VAL A 280 -1.91 -41.09 -33.86
C VAL A 280 -1.02 -40.39 -32.83
N LEU A 281 0.31 -40.42 -32.99
CA LEU A 281 1.25 -39.72 -32.18
C LEU A 281 0.97 -38.20 -32.16
N PHE A 282 0.82 -37.61 -33.36
CA PHE A 282 0.49 -36.19 -33.47
C PHE A 282 -0.87 -35.85 -32.86
N LEU A 283 -1.87 -36.74 -32.94
CA LEU A 283 -3.17 -36.56 -32.28
C LEU A 283 -3.01 -36.52 -30.76
N VAL A 284 -2.26 -37.45 -30.18
CA VAL A 284 -2.05 -37.52 -28.72
C VAL A 284 -1.30 -36.31 -28.21
N VAL A 285 -0.18 -35.94 -28.84
CA VAL A 285 0.61 -34.78 -28.46
C VAL A 285 -0.19 -33.49 -28.68
N GLY A 286 -0.85 -33.37 -29.84
CA GLY A 286 -1.62 -32.19 -30.22
C GLY A 286 -2.80 -31.89 -29.30
N SER A 287 -3.42 -32.93 -28.72
CA SER A 287 -4.53 -32.76 -27.78
C SER A 287 -4.11 -32.04 -26.47
N ARG A 288 -2.82 -32.08 -26.09
CA ARG A 288 -2.30 -31.57 -24.80
C ARG A 288 -1.35 -30.40 -24.92
N VAL A 289 -0.63 -30.27 -26.04
CA VAL A 289 0.47 -29.28 -26.17
C VAL A 289 0.00 -27.83 -26.05
N PHE A 290 -1.25 -27.56 -26.38
CA PHE A 290 -1.81 -26.22 -26.33
C PHE A 290 -2.49 -25.86 -25.01
N ASP A 291 -2.66 -26.81 -24.07
CA ASP A 291 -3.31 -26.53 -22.77
C ASP A 291 -2.60 -25.42 -21.97
N PRO A 292 -1.25 -25.43 -21.78
CA PRO A 292 -0.55 -24.35 -21.10
C PRO A 292 -0.70 -22.99 -21.80
N LEU A 293 -0.66 -23.00 -23.14
CA LEU A 293 -0.81 -21.79 -23.93
C LEU A 293 -2.23 -21.22 -23.81
N THR A 294 -3.26 -22.07 -23.89
CA THR A 294 -4.67 -21.66 -23.69
C THR A 294 -4.88 -21.05 -22.31
N SER A 295 -4.32 -21.67 -21.26
CA SER A 295 -4.37 -21.12 -19.89
C SER A 295 -3.68 -19.77 -19.80
N ALA A 296 -2.51 -19.59 -20.40
CA ALA A 296 -1.81 -18.31 -20.41
C ALA A 296 -2.58 -17.22 -21.18
N LEU A 297 -3.24 -17.58 -22.29
CA LEU A 297 -4.09 -16.65 -23.04
C LEU A 297 -5.30 -16.20 -22.23
N THR A 298 -5.95 -17.11 -21.52
CA THR A 298 -7.09 -16.82 -20.65
C THR A 298 -6.69 -15.86 -19.52
N ASN A 299 -5.53 -16.11 -18.90
CA ASN A 299 -5.03 -15.35 -17.76
C ASN A 299 -4.21 -14.10 -18.15
N PHE A 300 -4.10 -13.80 -19.44
CA PHE A 300 -3.29 -12.66 -19.92
C PHE A 300 -3.77 -11.31 -19.38
N THR A 301 -5.08 -11.15 -19.21
CA THR A 301 -5.67 -9.94 -18.62
C THR A 301 -5.28 -9.77 -17.16
N GLU A 302 -5.28 -10.85 -16.38
CA GLU A 302 -4.92 -10.86 -14.96
C GLU A 302 -3.44 -10.53 -14.76
N PHE A 303 -2.56 -11.09 -15.60
CA PHE A 303 -1.13 -10.76 -15.56
C PHE A 303 -0.85 -9.27 -15.70
N ARG A 304 -1.61 -8.59 -16.56
CA ARG A 304 -1.53 -7.13 -16.66
C ARG A 304 -2.02 -6.41 -15.41
N TYR A 305 -3.07 -6.92 -14.80
CA TYR A 305 -3.62 -6.36 -13.57
C TYR A 305 -2.58 -6.42 -12.44
N PHE A 306 -1.89 -7.55 -12.30
CA PHE A 306 -0.78 -7.70 -11.35
C PHE A 306 0.38 -6.75 -11.63
N SER A 307 0.69 -6.53 -12.90
CA SER A 307 1.73 -5.57 -13.29
C SER A 307 1.37 -4.12 -12.92
N ILE A 308 0.09 -3.75 -12.98
CA ILE A 308 -0.37 -2.42 -12.57
C ILE A 308 -0.27 -2.28 -11.04
N ALA A 309 -0.73 -3.27 -10.29
CA ALA A 309 -0.63 -3.30 -8.82
C ALA A 309 0.83 -3.16 -8.35
N GLY A 310 1.73 -3.96 -8.89
CA GLY A 310 3.17 -3.84 -8.58
C GLY A 310 3.78 -2.51 -9.02
N GLY A 311 3.30 -1.93 -10.14
CA GLY A 311 3.71 -0.59 -10.57
C GLY A 311 3.30 0.51 -9.60
N ARG A 312 2.12 0.42 -8.96
CA ARG A 312 1.69 1.35 -7.91
C ARG A 312 2.60 1.26 -6.68
N ILE A 313 2.92 0.04 -6.23
CA ILE A 313 3.86 -0.19 -5.12
C ILE A 313 5.22 0.43 -5.46
N LEU A 314 5.78 0.16 -6.64
CA LEU A 314 7.06 0.72 -7.06
C LEU A 314 7.04 2.25 -7.15
N SER A 315 5.95 2.84 -7.62
CA SER A 315 5.84 4.30 -7.67
C SER A 315 5.92 4.91 -6.28
N LEU A 316 5.28 4.28 -5.29
CA LEU A 316 5.31 4.73 -3.91
C LEU A 316 6.68 4.50 -3.26
N MET A 317 7.33 3.36 -3.53
CA MET A 317 8.70 3.08 -3.05
C MET A 317 9.77 4.02 -3.64
N ASN A 318 9.49 4.64 -4.79
CA ASN A 318 10.40 5.61 -5.42
C ASN A 318 10.13 7.07 -5.01
N GLU A 319 9.14 7.32 -4.16
CA GLU A 319 8.92 8.66 -3.63
C GLU A 319 10.11 9.09 -2.77
N PRO A 320 10.56 10.34 -2.87
CA PRO A 320 11.74 10.79 -2.15
C PRO A 320 11.50 10.82 -0.65
N GLU A 321 12.37 10.18 0.12
CA GLU A 321 12.41 10.28 1.58
C GLU A 321 12.81 11.68 2.03
N MET A 322 12.44 12.06 3.24
CA MET A 322 12.92 13.30 3.85
C MET A 322 14.44 13.22 4.02
N LYS A 323 15.15 14.20 3.46
CA LYS A 323 16.62 14.27 3.49
C LYS A 323 17.09 14.80 4.85
N GLY A 324 18.33 14.50 5.18
CA GLY A 324 19.02 14.98 6.37
C GLY A 324 19.79 13.85 7.04
N GLU A 325 21.11 13.98 7.09
CA GLU A 325 22.00 12.96 7.66
C GLU A 325 22.66 13.44 8.96
N ARG A 326 22.63 14.76 9.21
CA ARG A 326 23.28 15.37 10.36
C ARG A 326 22.50 15.04 11.63
N GLN A 327 23.20 14.62 12.67
CA GLN A 327 22.58 14.47 13.99
C GLN A 327 22.04 15.81 14.49
N SER A 328 20.90 15.80 15.18
CA SER A 328 20.33 16.99 15.77
C SER A 328 21.29 17.56 16.81
N PRO A 329 21.55 18.86 16.79
CA PRO A 329 22.25 19.51 17.89
C PRO A 329 21.40 19.44 19.16
N ALA A 330 22.00 19.75 20.33
CA ALA A 330 21.23 19.94 21.56
C ALA A 330 20.11 20.96 21.32
N ALA A 331 18.97 20.79 22.03
CA ALA A 331 17.84 21.70 21.85
C ALA A 331 18.22 23.15 22.10
N GLY A 332 17.82 24.02 21.19
CA GLY A 332 18.10 25.44 21.16
C GLY A 332 16.92 26.23 20.59
N ASP A 333 17.23 27.41 20.07
CA ASP A 333 16.25 28.26 19.40
C ASP A 333 15.78 27.63 18.09
N ILE A 334 14.52 27.90 17.73
CA ILE A 334 14.02 27.64 16.36
C ILE A 334 13.87 28.99 15.67
N ARG A 335 14.53 29.16 14.49
CA ARG A 335 14.53 30.42 13.76
C ARG A 335 14.04 30.21 12.35
N PHE A 336 13.08 31.01 11.94
CA PHE A 336 12.55 31.08 10.57
C PHE A 336 13.16 32.30 9.89
N GLU A 337 13.73 32.10 8.72
CA GLU A 337 14.30 33.17 7.87
C GLU A 337 13.65 33.14 6.50
N HIS A 338 12.90 34.19 6.18
CA HIS A 338 12.20 34.39 4.91
C HIS A 338 11.36 33.18 4.46
N VAL A 339 10.69 32.52 5.42
CA VAL A 339 9.97 31.27 5.18
C VAL A 339 8.63 31.55 4.51
N SER A 340 8.45 31.02 3.30
CA SER A 340 7.14 30.90 2.64
C SER A 340 6.78 29.45 2.42
N PHE A 341 5.49 29.14 2.60
CA PHE A 341 4.99 27.77 2.52
C PHE A 341 3.62 27.67 1.86
N ALA A 342 3.46 26.67 0.97
CA ALA A 342 2.21 26.37 0.32
C ALA A 342 1.81 24.90 0.54
N TYR A 343 0.51 24.67 0.77
CA TYR A 343 -0.08 23.35 0.59
C TYR A 343 -0.52 23.22 -0.87
N GLN A 344 0.17 22.39 -1.63
CA GLN A 344 -0.01 22.29 -3.08
C GLN A 344 0.24 23.67 -3.75
N ASP A 345 -0.79 24.21 -4.43
CA ASP A 345 -0.68 25.49 -5.14
C ASP A 345 -1.15 26.68 -4.31
N LYS A 346 -1.68 26.45 -3.09
CA LYS A 346 -2.17 27.52 -2.22
C LYS A 346 -1.12 27.90 -1.20
N GLU A 347 -0.51 29.08 -1.38
CA GLU A 347 0.42 29.67 -0.42
C GLU A 347 -0.33 30.06 0.87
N VAL A 348 0.20 29.64 2.02
CA VAL A 348 -0.42 29.81 3.36
C VAL A 348 0.44 30.64 4.28
N LEU A 349 1.76 30.63 4.11
CA LEU A 349 2.70 31.46 4.85
C LEU A 349 3.53 32.29 3.89
N HIS A 350 3.67 33.57 4.19
CA HIS A 350 4.31 34.56 3.35
C HIS A 350 5.43 35.27 4.12
N ASP A 351 6.69 35.00 3.78
CA ASP A 351 7.88 35.70 4.32
C ASP A 351 7.92 35.75 5.85
N ILE A 352 7.77 34.60 6.50
CA ILE A 352 7.79 34.50 7.95
C ILE A 352 9.23 34.63 8.47
N ASN A 353 9.43 35.61 9.34
CA ASN A 353 10.69 35.89 10.02
C ASN A 353 10.47 35.91 11.53
N ILE A 354 10.81 34.81 12.23
CA ILE A 354 10.65 34.69 13.70
C ILE A 354 11.79 33.91 14.34
N THR A 355 12.05 34.22 15.59
CA THR A 355 12.86 33.40 16.48
C THR A 355 12.00 32.97 17.66
N LEU A 356 12.01 31.67 17.95
CA LEU A 356 11.35 31.01 19.07
C LEU A 356 12.44 30.67 20.09
N PRO A 357 12.58 31.44 21.18
CA PRO A 357 13.73 31.30 22.07
C PRO A 357 13.68 30.02 22.89
N LYS A 358 14.85 29.48 23.19
CA LYS A 358 14.97 28.35 24.13
C LYS A 358 14.40 28.67 25.51
N ASN A 359 13.79 27.69 26.17
CA ASN A 359 13.21 27.78 27.50
C ASN A 359 12.20 28.92 27.65
N SER A 360 11.44 29.23 26.62
CA SER A 360 10.39 30.22 26.61
C SER A 360 9.05 29.64 26.15
N LEU A 361 7.96 30.25 26.59
CA LEU A 361 6.62 30.00 26.10
C LEU A 361 6.29 31.00 24.99
N THR A 362 6.24 30.55 23.77
CA THR A 362 5.77 31.33 22.62
C THR A 362 4.35 30.93 22.26
N ALA A 363 3.42 31.87 22.25
CA ALA A 363 2.04 31.66 21.84
C ALA A 363 1.79 32.13 20.41
N LEU A 364 1.15 31.29 19.58
CA LEU A 364 0.68 31.65 18.25
C LEU A 364 -0.82 31.99 18.32
N VAL A 365 -1.17 33.20 17.91
CA VAL A 365 -2.53 33.76 17.99
C VAL A 365 -2.95 34.27 16.62
N GLY A 366 -4.24 34.32 16.35
CA GLY A 366 -4.80 34.90 15.13
C GLY A 366 -6.11 34.22 14.71
N PRO A 367 -6.79 34.74 13.70
CA PRO A 367 -8.02 34.15 13.16
C PRO A 367 -7.87 32.71 12.68
N SER A 368 -8.98 32.00 12.51
CA SER A 368 -8.96 30.68 11.89
C SER A 368 -8.40 30.79 10.46
N GLY A 369 -7.51 29.85 10.08
CA GLY A 369 -6.88 29.86 8.76
C GLY A 369 -5.68 30.83 8.61
N SER A 370 -5.24 31.53 9.66
CA SER A 370 -4.10 32.49 9.60
C SER A 370 -2.72 31.83 9.45
N GLY A 371 -2.59 30.50 9.52
CA GLY A 371 -1.32 29.78 9.35
C GLY A 371 -0.68 29.25 10.63
N LYS A 372 -1.30 29.41 11.83
CA LYS A 372 -0.75 28.96 13.13
C LYS A 372 -0.33 27.49 13.16
N SER A 373 -1.23 26.58 12.78
CA SER A 373 -0.94 25.14 12.75
C SER A 373 0.09 24.79 11.67
N THR A 374 0.21 25.60 10.63
CA THR A 374 1.26 25.45 9.60
C THR A 374 2.63 25.79 10.16
N VAL A 375 2.77 26.87 10.92
CA VAL A 375 4.03 27.23 11.60
C VAL A 375 4.43 26.11 12.56
N MET A 376 3.49 25.58 13.36
CA MET A 376 3.76 24.47 14.28
C MET A 376 4.21 23.20 13.56
N LYS A 377 3.55 22.84 12.44
CA LYS A 377 3.93 21.68 11.61
C LYS A 377 5.31 21.85 10.96
N LEU A 378 5.70 23.07 10.62
CA LEU A 378 7.04 23.39 10.16
C LEU A 378 8.08 23.30 11.28
N CYS A 379 7.75 23.72 12.52
CA CYS A 379 8.61 23.51 13.69
C CYS A 379 8.87 22.01 13.96
N ALA A 380 7.85 21.17 13.76
CA ALA A 380 7.97 19.71 13.84
C ALA A 380 8.64 19.08 12.62
N ARG A 381 8.98 19.88 11.60
CA ARG A 381 9.47 19.40 10.31
C ARG A 381 8.59 18.31 9.69
N PHE A 382 7.26 18.43 9.83
CA PHE A 382 6.33 17.58 9.06
C PHE A 382 6.31 17.97 7.58
N TYR A 383 6.81 19.16 7.27
CA TYR A 383 7.00 19.72 5.94
C TYR A 383 8.32 20.50 5.90
N ASP A 384 8.97 20.52 4.75
CA ASP A 384 10.04 21.45 4.48
C ASP A 384 9.47 22.67 3.73
N PRO A 385 9.92 23.92 4.00
CA PRO A 385 9.44 25.12 3.32
C PRO A 385 9.89 25.14 1.87
N GLN A 386 9.10 25.79 0.98
CA GLN A 386 9.48 25.95 -0.43
C GLN A 386 10.44 27.12 -0.63
N LYS A 387 10.37 28.17 0.25
CA LYS A 387 11.30 29.31 0.24
C LYS A 387 11.75 29.62 1.65
N GLY A 388 12.94 30.18 1.78
CA GLY A 388 13.56 30.47 3.06
C GLY A 388 14.16 29.23 3.74
N CYS A 389 14.57 29.39 4.99
CA CYS A 389 15.16 28.33 5.78
C CYS A 389 14.67 28.37 7.24
N ILE A 390 14.54 27.18 7.84
CA ILE A 390 14.26 27.04 9.27
C ILE A 390 15.52 26.47 9.90
N PHE A 391 15.99 27.11 10.97
CA PHE A 391 17.17 26.70 11.71
C PHE A 391 16.77 26.14 13.07
N PHE A 392 17.43 25.09 13.46
CA PHE A 392 17.36 24.51 14.79
C PHE A 392 18.71 24.64 15.47
N ASN A 393 18.80 25.48 16.50
CA ASN A 393 20.06 25.82 17.16
C ASN A 393 21.19 26.17 16.15
N GLY A 394 20.88 27.04 15.18
CA GLY A 394 21.79 27.49 14.15
C GLY A 394 22.08 26.51 12.98
N VAL A 395 21.54 25.29 13.02
CA VAL A 395 21.68 24.30 11.95
C VAL A 395 20.42 24.29 11.08
N PRO A 396 20.53 24.34 9.74
CA PRO A 396 19.38 24.19 8.85
C PRO A 396 18.62 22.89 9.10
N MET A 397 17.31 22.97 9.35
CA MET A 397 16.51 21.78 9.69
C MET A 397 16.50 20.71 8.59
N ASN A 398 16.60 21.12 7.31
CA ASN A 398 16.61 20.19 6.19
C ASN A 398 17.88 19.34 6.09
N GLU A 399 18.95 19.71 6.80
CA GLU A 399 20.19 18.90 6.93
C GLU A 399 20.15 17.92 8.09
N ILE A 400 19.26 18.13 9.08
CA ILE A 400 19.17 17.31 10.28
C ILE A 400 18.41 16.01 9.97
N ASN A 401 18.85 14.89 10.51
CA ASN A 401 18.11 13.65 10.45
C ASN A 401 16.74 13.81 11.14
N PRO A 402 15.60 13.51 10.45
CA PRO A 402 14.27 13.74 11.01
C PRO A 402 14.01 13.02 12.33
N GLU A 403 14.52 11.80 12.50
CA GLU A 403 14.33 11.02 13.73
C GLU A 403 15.12 11.62 14.89
N SER A 404 16.34 12.07 14.63
CA SER A 404 17.17 12.75 15.61
C SER A 404 16.55 14.08 16.05
N LEU A 405 15.95 14.84 15.11
CA LEU A 405 15.20 16.06 15.44
C LEU A 405 13.97 15.76 16.31
N MET A 406 13.20 14.72 15.91
CA MET A 406 12.00 14.33 16.63
C MET A 406 12.28 13.82 18.05
N SER A 407 13.49 13.36 18.38
CA SER A 407 13.85 13.00 19.75
C SER A 407 13.77 14.20 20.71
N HIS A 408 13.98 15.43 20.23
CA HIS A 408 13.93 16.67 21.00
C HIS A 408 12.55 17.32 21.05
N ILE A 409 11.60 16.86 20.25
CA ILE A 409 10.27 17.48 20.09
C ILE A 409 9.20 16.51 20.57
N SER A 410 8.27 16.98 21.40
CA SER A 410 7.04 16.30 21.75
C SER A 410 5.84 17.14 21.32
N MET A 411 4.79 16.50 20.83
CA MET A 411 3.61 17.19 20.34
C MET A 411 2.35 16.66 21.03
N VAL A 412 1.52 17.57 21.52
CA VAL A 412 0.18 17.30 22.01
C VAL A 412 -0.79 17.83 20.98
N PHE A 413 -1.47 16.92 20.29
CA PHE A 413 -2.40 17.24 19.20
C PHE A 413 -3.76 17.66 19.74
N GLN A 414 -4.50 18.43 18.95
CA GLN A 414 -5.89 18.79 19.21
C GLN A 414 -6.77 17.54 19.23
N ASP A 415 -6.68 16.72 18.16
CA ASP A 415 -7.37 15.45 18.05
C ASP A 415 -6.46 14.32 18.53
N VAL A 416 -6.73 13.81 19.72
CA VAL A 416 -5.92 12.75 20.31
C VAL A 416 -6.31 11.39 19.74
N TYR A 417 -5.35 10.72 19.12
CA TYR A 417 -5.50 9.34 18.70
C TYR A 417 -4.89 8.37 19.72
N LEU A 418 -5.69 7.43 20.20
CA LEU A 418 -5.24 6.31 21.03
C LEU A 418 -5.32 5.01 20.22
N PHE A 419 -4.27 4.20 20.30
CA PHE A 419 -4.23 2.91 19.65
C PHE A 419 -5.11 1.90 20.40
N GLN A 420 -5.66 0.93 19.68
CA GLN A 420 -6.43 -0.17 20.25
C GLN A 420 -5.50 -1.10 21.05
N ASP A 421 -5.15 -0.68 22.25
CA ASP A 421 -4.24 -1.35 23.17
C ASP A 421 -4.59 -0.93 24.61
N THR A 422 -3.84 -1.40 25.60
CA THR A 422 -3.98 -0.98 26.99
C THR A 422 -3.64 0.49 27.18
N ILE A 423 -4.16 1.13 28.25
CA ILE A 423 -3.78 2.48 28.63
C ILE A 423 -2.27 2.54 28.91
N ARG A 424 -1.72 1.54 29.58
CA ARG A 424 -0.29 1.37 29.83
C ARG A 424 0.53 1.49 28.54
N ASN A 425 0.22 0.70 27.54
CA ASN A 425 0.93 0.71 26.27
C ASN A 425 0.72 2.03 25.52
N ASN A 426 -0.46 2.62 25.61
CA ASN A 426 -0.72 3.94 25.05
C ASN A 426 0.15 5.05 25.67
N ILE A 427 0.45 5.00 26.95
CA ILE A 427 1.39 5.93 27.60
C ILE A 427 2.83 5.60 27.21
N ARG A 428 3.20 4.30 27.17
CA ARG A 428 4.54 3.81 26.80
C ARG A 428 5.00 4.24 25.42
N PHE A 429 4.11 4.63 24.49
CA PHE A 429 4.50 5.24 23.22
C PHE A 429 5.41 6.46 23.36
N GLY A 430 5.39 7.16 24.49
CA GLY A 430 6.33 8.26 24.77
C GLY A 430 7.78 7.79 24.90
N LYS A 431 8.00 6.59 25.49
CA LYS A 431 9.32 5.97 25.71
C LYS A 431 9.13 4.46 25.77
N THR A 432 9.58 3.72 24.75
CA THR A 432 9.29 2.29 24.56
C THR A 432 9.92 1.40 25.63
N ASP A 433 11.07 1.80 26.19
CA ASP A 433 11.82 1.12 27.23
C ASP A 433 11.48 1.62 28.66
N ALA A 434 10.41 2.41 28.81
CA ALA A 434 9.98 2.94 30.09
C ALA A 434 9.59 1.84 31.09
N THR A 435 10.05 2.00 32.34
CA THR A 435 9.65 1.13 33.45
C THR A 435 8.23 1.43 33.89
N GLU A 436 7.65 0.53 34.68
CA GLU A 436 6.30 0.70 35.22
C GLU A 436 6.19 1.95 36.11
N GLU A 437 7.22 2.20 36.91
CA GLU A 437 7.31 3.35 37.79
C GLU A 437 7.35 4.66 36.99
N GLU A 438 8.08 4.71 35.88
CA GLU A 438 8.13 5.87 34.99
C GLU A 438 6.77 6.16 34.36
N ILE A 439 6.04 5.11 33.92
CA ILE A 439 4.70 5.23 33.34
C ILE A 439 3.73 5.79 34.38
N ILE A 440 3.73 5.24 35.61
CA ILE A 440 2.86 5.70 36.70
C ILE A 440 3.22 7.12 37.10
N ALA A 441 4.51 7.48 37.19
CA ALA A 441 4.95 8.82 37.50
C ALA A 441 4.49 9.86 36.46
N ALA A 442 4.61 9.51 35.15
CA ALA A 442 4.11 10.35 34.07
C ALA A 442 2.58 10.50 34.13
N ALA A 443 1.85 9.42 34.42
CA ALA A 443 0.40 9.46 34.58
C ALA A 443 -0.06 10.30 35.76
N LYS A 444 0.64 10.27 36.89
CA LYS A 444 0.36 11.13 38.06
C LYS A 444 0.58 12.60 37.72
N LYS A 445 1.71 12.95 37.08
CA LYS A 445 2.00 14.31 36.64
C LYS A 445 0.97 14.84 35.63
N ALA A 446 0.45 13.98 34.77
CA ALA A 446 -0.57 14.30 33.78
C ALA A 446 -2.01 14.22 34.32
N CYS A 447 -2.21 14.11 35.63
CA CYS A 447 -3.53 14.01 36.28
C CYS A 447 -4.41 12.88 35.70
N CYS A 448 -3.81 11.79 35.22
CA CYS A 448 -4.59 10.67 34.68
C CYS A 448 -4.57 9.41 35.55
N HIS A 449 -3.70 9.32 36.56
CA HIS A 449 -3.59 8.16 37.44
C HIS A 449 -4.91 7.81 38.13
N ASP A 450 -5.59 8.78 38.71
CA ASP A 450 -6.77 8.57 39.54
C ASP A 450 -7.96 8.04 38.74
N PHE A 451 -8.20 8.57 37.51
CA PHE A 451 -9.26 8.03 36.68
C PHE A 451 -8.90 6.63 36.15
N ILE A 452 -7.62 6.38 35.83
CA ILE A 452 -7.16 5.05 35.38
C ILE A 452 -7.42 4.01 36.47
N MET A 453 -7.11 4.31 37.72
CA MET A 453 -7.32 3.39 38.84
C MET A 453 -8.79 3.14 39.18
N ARG A 454 -9.70 4.04 38.76
CA ARG A 454 -11.16 3.81 38.85
C ARG A 454 -11.70 2.84 37.81
N LEU A 455 -10.94 2.58 36.74
CA LEU A 455 -11.34 1.61 35.70
C LEU A 455 -11.17 0.16 36.20
N PRO A 456 -12.02 -0.78 35.78
CA PRO A 456 -12.02 -2.16 36.30
C PRO A 456 -10.68 -2.90 36.19
N LYS A 457 -9.85 -2.56 35.18
CA LYS A 457 -8.53 -3.18 34.94
C LYS A 457 -7.38 -2.17 35.11
N GLY A 458 -7.64 -0.99 35.66
CA GLY A 458 -6.60 0.05 35.82
C GLY A 458 -5.84 0.30 34.51
N TYR A 459 -4.51 0.29 34.59
CA TYR A 459 -3.62 0.50 33.43
C TYR A 459 -3.76 -0.56 32.33
N ASP A 460 -4.24 -1.75 32.64
CA ASP A 460 -4.45 -2.83 31.67
C ASP A 460 -5.84 -2.78 30.99
N THR A 461 -6.58 -1.70 31.22
CA THR A 461 -7.84 -1.45 30.51
C THR A 461 -7.56 -1.21 29.02
N LEU A 462 -8.22 -2.01 28.18
CA LEU A 462 -8.17 -1.86 26.73
C LEU A 462 -8.98 -0.64 26.29
N VAL A 463 -8.35 0.23 25.52
CA VAL A 463 -9.02 1.34 24.85
C VAL A 463 -9.45 0.91 23.46
N GLY A 464 -10.68 1.21 23.09
CA GLY A 464 -11.16 0.97 21.73
C GLY A 464 -10.43 1.81 20.69
N GLU A 465 -10.66 1.50 19.43
CA GLU A 465 -10.07 2.22 18.29
C GLU A 465 -10.32 3.74 18.42
N GLY A 466 -9.25 4.53 18.25
CA GLY A 466 -9.30 5.98 18.44
C GLY A 466 -9.67 6.42 19.87
N GLY A 467 -9.63 5.50 20.87
CA GLY A 467 -10.00 5.79 22.25
C GLY A 467 -11.51 5.98 22.48
N CYS A 468 -12.37 5.34 21.69
CA CYS A 468 -13.83 5.53 21.71
C CYS A 468 -14.49 5.24 23.07
N THR A 469 -13.80 4.54 23.98
CA THR A 469 -14.27 4.19 25.32
C THR A 469 -13.96 5.25 26.38
N LEU A 470 -13.18 6.29 26.06
CA LEU A 470 -12.75 7.35 26.97
C LEU A 470 -13.34 8.70 26.56
N SER A 471 -13.53 9.58 27.56
CA SER A 471 -13.93 10.97 27.34
C SER A 471 -12.81 11.78 26.65
N GLY A 472 -13.14 12.92 26.06
CA GLY A 472 -12.16 13.81 25.42
C GLY A 472 -11.05 14.25 26.38
N GLY A 473 -11.40 14.61 27.62
CA GLY A 473 -10.43 15.01 28.63
C GLY A 473 -9.52 13.88 29.13
N GLU A 474 -10.03 12.66 29.23
CA GLU A 474 -9.22 11.48 29.57
C GLU A 474 -8.21 11.16 28.47
N LYS A 475 -8.64 11.20 27.20
CA LYS A 475 -7.73 11.04 26.04
C LYS A 475 -6.62 12.10 26.06
N GLN A 476 -6.99 13.35 26.30
CA GLN A 476 -6.05 14.46 26.32
C GLN A 476 -4.99 14.27 27.42
N ARG A 477 -5.41 13.89 28.64
CA ARG A 477 -4.46 13.60 29.72
C ARG A 477 -3.52 12.44 29.42
N ILE A 478 -3.99 11.39 28.74
CA ILE A 478 -3.13 10.30 28.27
C ILE A 478 -2.12 10.82 27.24
N SER A 479 -2.52 11.70 26.32
CA SER A 479 -1.61 12.33 25.35
C SER A 479 -0.55 13.19 26.05
N ILE A 480 -0.94 13.94 27.09
CA ILE A 480 0.00 14.70 27.92
C ILE A 480 0.95 13.76 28.68
N ALA A 481 0.46 12.62 29.20
CA ALA A 481 1.31 11.62 29.85
C ALA A 481 2.35 11.03 28.88
N ARG A 482 2.00 10.80 27.60
CA ARG A 482 2.97 10.44 26.55
C ARG A 482 4.07 11.50 26.40
N ALA A 483 3.67 12.77 26.35
CA ALA A 483 4.61 13.89 26.21
C ALA A 483 5.53 14.03 27.43
N MET A 484 5.01 13.83 28.65
CA MET A 484 5.78 13.82 29.88
C MET A 484 6.78 12.66 29.94
N LEU A 485 6.34 11.46 29.54
CA LEU A 485 7.19 10.25 29.55
C LEU A 485 8.34 10.37 28.54
N LYS A 486 8.10 11.02 27.40
CA LYS A 486 9.12 11.28 26.38
C LYS A 486 10.19 12.25 26.86
N ASP A 487 9.85 13.15 27.76
CA ASP A 487 10.72 14.16 28.38
C ASP A 487 11.49 15.05 27.38
N ALA A 488 10.83 15.39 26.26
CA ALA A 488 11.42 16.23 25.23
C ALA A 488 11.59 17.68 25.71
N GLN A 489 12.64 18.36 25.22
CA GLN A 489 12.96 19.74 25.60
C GLN A 489 12.06 20.77 24.90
N ILE A 490 11.46 20.40 23.74
CA ILE A 490 10.55 21.26 22.98
C ILE A 490 9.17 20.62 22.98
N ILE A 491 8.18 21.40 23.40
CA ILE A 491 6.78 20.96 23.43
C ILE A 491 5.97 21.80 22.44
N LEU A 492 5.27 21.14 21.57
CA LEU A 492 4.31 21.73 20.65
C LEU A 492 2.90 21.42 21.13
N LEU A 493 2.12 22.46 21.44
CA LEU A 493 0.75 22.32 21.95
C LEU A 493 -0.24 22.86 20.91
N ASP A 494 -1.03 21.98 20.32
CA ASP A 494 -2.10 22.34 19.38
C ASP A 494 -3.46 22.25 20.09
N GLU A 495 -3.99 23.40 20.54
CA GLU A 495 -5.33 23.57 21.12
C GLU A 495 -5.77 22.46 22.12
N ALA A 496 -4.91 22.15 23.08
CA ALA A 496 -5.08 21.00 23.98
C ALA A 496 -6.32 21.05 24.92
N THR A 497 -7.09 22.15 24.98
CA THR A 497 -8.25 22.32 25.88
C THR A 497 -9.57 22.60 25.19
N ALA A 498 -9.64 22.48 23.85
CA ALA A 498 -10.88 22.69 23.12
C ALA A 498 -11.92 21.57 23.40
N SER A 499 -13.16 21.97 23.57
CA SER A 499 -14.33 21.06 23.68
C SER A 499 -14.34 20.16 24.94
N LEU A 500 -13.69 20.56 26.04
CA LEU A 500 -13.71 19.84 27.31
C LEU A 500 -14.80 20.39 28.23
N ASP A 501 -15.37 19.52 29.06
CA ASP A 501 -16.21 19.93 30.18
C ASP A 501 -15.36 20.62 31.26
N PRO A 502 -15.96 21.49 32.09
CA PRO A 502 -15.21 22.34 33.03
C PRO A 502 -14.31 21.59 34.03
N GLU A 503 -14.74 20.40 34.48
CA GLU A 503 -13.96 19.58 35.42
C GLU A 503 -12.71 19.01 34.76
N ASN A 504 -12.84 18.41 33.59
CA ASN A 504 -11.71 17.90 32.82
C ASN A 504 -10.78 19.02 32.32
N GLU A 505 -11.31 20.20 32.02
CA GLU A 505 -10.50 21.36 31.63
C GLU A 505 -9.50 21.77 32.74
N VAL A 506 -9.93 21.80 33.99
CA VAL A 506 -9.04 22.14 35.13
C VAL A 506 -7.92 21.12 35.29
N GLU A 507 -8.24 19.83 35.16
CA GLU A 507 -7.24 18.76 35.28
C GLU A 507 -6.26 18.74 34.07
N VAL A 508 -6.74 18.99 32.88
CA VAL A 508 -5.89 19.12 31.68
C VAL A 508 -4.98 20.33 31.77
N GLN A 509 -5.50 21.48 32.28
CA GLN A 509 -4.69 22.68 32.46
C GLN A 509 -3.57 22.46 33.50
N LYS A 510 -3.85 21.82 34.64
CA LYS A 510 -2.81 21.45 35.63
C LYS A 510 -1.73 20.55 35.02
N ALA A 511 -2.14 19.60 34.20
CA ALA A 511 -1.21 18.72 33.50
C ALA A 511 -0.33 19.52 32.51
N ILE A 512 -0.91 20.44 31.72
CA ILE A 512 -0.17 21.33 30.81
C ILE A 512 0.80 22.22 31.60
N ASP A 513 0.36 22.86 32.66
CA ASP A 513 1.21 23.73 33.51
C ASP A 513 2.42 22.98 34.08
N THR A 514 2.25 21.67 34.35
CA THR A 514 3.35 20.80 34.78
C THR A 514 4.27 20.43 33.60
N LEU A 515 3.70 20.18 32.41
CA LEU A 515 4.45 19.80 31.21
C LEU A 515 5.36 20.93 30.71
N ILE A 516 4.91 22.18 30.76
CA ILE A 516 5.62 23.34 30.16
C ILE A 516 6.81 23.84 30.98
N LYS A 517 6.89 23.51 32.29
CA LYS A 517 7.92 24.03 33.18
C LYS A 517 9.34 23.71 32.73
N GLY A 518 10.16 24.76 32.51
CA GLY A 518 11.57 24.62 32.16
C GLY A 518 11.84 24.11 30.72
N ARG A 519 10.86 24.20 29.85
CA ARG A 519 10.95 23.74 28.46
C ARG A 519 10.69 24.86 27.47
N THR A 520 11.09 24.66 26.23
CA THR A 520 10.70 25.50 25.10
C THR A 520 9.30 25.07 24.64
N VAL A 521 8.35 25.98 24.69
CA VAL A 521 6.96 25.69 24.41
C VAL A 521 6.45 26.57 23.29
N ILE A 522 5.86 25.95 22.26
CA ILE A 522 5.15 26.63 21.19
C ILE A 522 3.69 26.20 21.27
N ALA A 523 2.80 27.12 21.61
CA ALA A 523 1.40 26.85 21.84
C ALA A 523 0.51 27.59 20.84
N ILE A 524 -0.44 26.91 20.22
CA ILE A 524 -1.56 27.52 19.50
C ILE A 524 -2.65 27.78 20.54
N ALA A 525 -3.01 29.04 20.74
CA ALA A 525 -4.00 29.43 21.71
C ALA A 525 -5.32 29.82 21.06
N HIS A 526 -6.37 29.09 21.39
CA HIS A 526 -7.75 29.51 21.14
C HIS A 526 -8.37 30.23 22.35
N ARG A 527 -7.87 29.97 23.55
CA ARG A 527 -8.25 30.72 24.77
C ARG A 527 -7.10 31.64 25.19
N LEU A 528 -7.26 32.93 24.91
CA LEU A 528 -6.19 33.91 25.16
C LEU A 528 -5.83 34.04 26.64
N LYS A 529 -6.75 33.74 27.58
CA LYS A 529 -6.50 33.75 29.01
C LYS A 529 -5.37 32.83 29.45
N THR A 530 -5.20 31.67 28.76
CA THR A 530 -4.18 30.67 29.09
C THR A 530 -2.76 31.10 28.73
N ILE A 531 -2.63 32.07 27.81
CA ILE A 531 -1.34 32.57 27.32
C ILE A 531 -0.98 33.97 27.80
N LYS A 532 -1.72 34.51 28.74
CA LYS A 532 -1.42 35.84 29.33
C LYS A 532 0.00 35.93 29.88
N GLY A 533 0.52 34.83 30.44
CA GLY A 533 1.88 34.73 30.96
C GLY A 533 2.92 34.25 29.95
N ALA A 534 2.63 34.28 28.65
CA ALA A 534 3.60 33.88 27.61
C ALA A 534 4.72 34.91 27.49
N ASP A 535 5.97 34.40 27.35
CA ASP A 535 7.16 35.25 27.18
C ASP A 535 7.10 36.00 25.84
N GLN A 536 6.48 35.36 24.83
CA GLN A 536 6.30 35.94 23.52
C GLN A 536 4.93 35.54 22.94
N ILE A 537 4.21 36.48 22.38
CA ILE A 537 2.99 36.27 21.61
C ILE A 537 3.25 36.73 20.18
N ILE A 538 2.94 35.86 19.20
CA ILE A 538 3.06 36.12 17.78
C ILE A 538 1.65 36.09 17.18
N VAL A 539 1.25 37.21 16.60
CA VAL A 539 -0.05 37.32 15.95
C VAL A 539 0.09 37.12 14.47
N LEU A 540 -0.61 36.13 13.97
CA LEU A 540 -0.65 35.77 12.55
C LEU A 540 -1.99 36.21 11.96
N ASP A 541 -1.94 36.87 10.81
CA ASP A 541 -3.08 37.18 9.99
C ASP A 541 -2.74 36.98 8.49
N ASN A 542 -3.62 36.29 7.76
CA ASN A 542 -3.44 36.00 6.34
C ASN A 542 -2.03 35.48 5.96
N GLY A 543 -1.47 34.59 6.80
CA GLY A 543 -0.17 33.98 6.58
C GLY A 543 1.04 34.88 6.82
N ARG A 544 0.85 36.05 7.46
CA ARG A 544 1.91 37.01 7.82
C ARG A 544 1.93 37.27 9.32
N ILE A 545 3.08 37.63 9.84
CA ILE A 545 3.19 38.12 11.24
C ILE A 545 2.80 39.60 11.21
N THR A 546 1.73 39.93 11.94
CA THR A 546 1.23 41.32 12.08
C THR A 546 1.71 41.99 13.34
N GLU A 547 1.79 41.23 14.45
CA GLU A 547 2.20 41.76 15.75
C GLU A 547 3.07 40.74 16.49
N LYS A 548 3.98 41.23 17.33
CA LYS A 548 4.84 40.41 18.17
C LYS A 548 5.14 41.19 19.47
N GLY A 549 4.97 40.54 20.62
CA GLY A 549 5.22 41.16 21.93
C GLY A 549 4.78 40.30 23.10
N THR A 550 4.65 40.91 24.27
CA THR A 550 3.99 40.34 25.47
C THR A 550 2.52 40.74 25.49
N HIS A 551 1.74 40.13 26.40
CA HIS A 551 0.34 40.51 26.60
C HIS A 551 0.17 42.02 26.82
N GLU A 552 0.98 42.61 27.70
CA GLU A 552 0.91 44.00 28.07
C GLU A 552 1.20 44.94 26.89
N THR A 553 2.25 44.64 26.13
CA THR A 553 2.66 45.47 25.00
C THR A 553 1.62 45.42 23.87
N LEU A 554 1.07 44.22 23.59
CA LEU A 554 0.08 44.03 22.53
C LEU A 554 -1.30 44.64 22.92
N MET A 555 -1.69 44.61 24.19
CA MET A 555 -2.89 45.28 24.66
C MET A 555 -2.78 46.82 24.54
N GLN A 556 -1.60 47.39 24.84
CA GLN A 556 -1.33 48.82 24.67
C GLN A 556 -1.34 49.25 23.20
N ALA A 557 -0.85 48.39 22.28
CA ALA A 557 -0.83 48.65 20.85
C ALA A 557 -2.24 48.74 20.24
N LYS A 558 -3.27 48.21 20.91
CA LYS A 558 -4.67 48.17 20.43
C LYS A 558 -4.87 47.59 19.05
N GLY A 559 -4.00 46.68 18.65
CA GLY A 559 -4.03 46.02 17.37
C GLY A 559 -4.98 44.80 17.33
N LEU A 560 -4.69 43.85 16.41
CA LEU A 560 -5.50 42.65 16.22
C LEU A 560 -5.55 41.79 17.50
N TYR A 561 -4.44 41.66 18.25
CA TYR A 561 -4.43 40.94 19.53
C TYR A 561 -5.45 41.48 20.52
N ALA A 562 -5.44 42.80 20.71
CA ALA A 562 -6.36 43.45 21.66
C ALA A 562 -7.83 43.28 21.21
N GLN A 563 -8.09 43.33 19.90
CA GLN A 563 -9.44 43.07 19.37
C GLN A 563 -9.90 41.63 19.67
N LEU A 564 -9.05 40.62 19.39
CA LEU A 564 -9.35 39.21 19.67
C LEU A 564 -9.54 38.96 21.17
N TRP A 565 -8.74 39.61 22.04
CA TRP A 565 -8.87 39.52 23.48
C TRP A 565 -10.24 40.07 23.95
N ASN A 566 -10.62 41.26 23.50
CA ASN A 566 -11.88 41.89 23.89
C ASN A 566 -13.09 41.06 23.43
N ILE A 567 -13.04 40.50 22.22
CA ILE A 567 -14.08 39.61 21.74
C ILE A 567 -14.24 38.40 22.66
N GLN A 568 -13.13 37.76 23.06
CA GLN A 568 -13.19 36.59 23.94
C GLN A 568 -13.68 36.94 25.35
N GLU A 569 -13.33 38.11 25.85
CA GLU A 569 -13.79 38.58 27.15
C GLU A 569 -15.29 38.84 27.17
N GLN A 570 -15.83 39.43 26.09
CA GLN A 570 -17.27 39.64 25.91
C GLN A 570 -18.03 38.30 25.87
N ILE A 571 -17.53 37.31 25.12
CA ILE A 571 -18.15 35.97 25.04
C ILE A 571 -18.14 35.28 26.41
N SER A 572 -17.06 35.43 27.21
CA SER A 572 -16.95 34.80 28.53
C SER A 572 -17.88 35.47 29.58
N GLY A 573 -18.39 36.66 29.31
CA GLY A 573 -19.37 37.38 30.12
C GLY A 573 -20.84 37.04 29.78
N TRP A 574 -21.10 36.36 28.68
CA TRP A 574 -22.44 35.89 28.32
C TRP A 574 -22.84 34.72 29.22
N LYS A 575 -23.74 34.98 30.17
CA LYS A 575 -24.49 33.95 30.91
C LYS A 575 -25.73 33.63 30.09
N LEU A 576 -25.88 32.38 29.69
CA LEU A 576 -27.15 31.82 29.21
C LEU A 576 -28.16 31.80 30.35
#